data_384fbb15d2609f6edc4b5bc0b8cd2708
#
_entry.id   384fbb15d2609f6edc4b5bc0b8cd2708
#
_cell.length_a   1.000
_cell.length_b   1.000
_cell.length_c   1.000
_cell.angle_alpha   90.00
_cell.angle_beta   90.00
_cell.angle_gamma   90.00
#
_symmetry.space_group_name_H-M   'P 1'
#
loop_
_entity.id
_entity.type
_entity.pdbx_description
1 polymer ?
#
loop_
_entity_poly.entity_id
_entity_poly.type
_entity_poly.pdbx_seq_one_letter_code
_entity_poly.pdbx_strand_id
1 'polypeptide(L)'
;MHSFIPSLILLFLALPTETLARDYTFDSRMSEENLRSYLARSITMMYLLTRGGDLDDNIRMMTNCGVKFAGRAVYNWGREEGGESAIPKKLERARAAAAKVHQADPEIILQACIFEIVSRDVDNLPIPAWVFESLKLPVEQRNFRYEAMLYPDGRVNQWGQGERAASVPDVSRPETKLFFFYLAASYIDIGCEAIHYGQVELMNHNDPNLDHWSEVFSHARAYAAKKARRHFILLDAHVPRHGLVRHGKLLLDFHTFPLRIAEIPDKPKQGELRVGHTDALYRKSKGGITPSGWKTDSLPYLVEFDNYGRSRKPGEPGQGQFWVWGWDEITWFSQQPEADRNQWLEYAWTWIRTNDLAGYLQMPGARIISGAADAKRWYAANNPSPATPNGFAQENTIRKIWSADSTSAPPAN
;
A
#
# COMPACT_ATOMS: atom_id res chain seq x y z
N MET A 1 -32.54 65.26 23.99
CA MET A 1 -31.22 64.66 24.22
C MET A 1 -31.17 63.35 23.47
N HIS A 2 -30.59 63.35 22.28
CA HIS A 2 -30.42 62.15 21.47
C HIS A 2 -28.97 61.71 21.58
N SER A 3 -28.75 60.51 22.17
CA SER A 3 -27.44 59.92 22.33
C SER A 3 -27.06 59.20 21.06
N PHE A 4 -26.01 59.62 20.34
CA PHE A 4 -25.38 58.91 19.23
C PHE A 4 -24.36 57.91 19.78
N ILE A 5 -24.57 56.62 19.50
CA ILE A 5 -23.59 55.54 19.74
C ILE A 5 -22.84 55.32 18.39
N PRO A 6 -21.51 55.48 18.32
CA PRO A 6 -20.79 55.16 17.09
C PRO A 6 -20.60 53.62 16.98
N SER A 7 -21.09 53.03 15.88
CA SER A 7 -20.80 51.64 15.52
C SER A 7 -19.34 51.50 15.05
N LEU A 8 -18.57 50.78 15.84
CA LEU A 8 -17.19 50.40 15.52
C LEU A 8 -17.23 49.24 14.51
N ILE A 9 -16.94 49.53 13.25
CA ILE A 9 -16.77 48.49 12.20
C ILE A 9 -15.37 47.90 12.38
N LEU A 10 -15.30 46.68 12.94
CA LEU A 10 -14.08 45.87 12.94
C LEU A 10 -13.85 45.33 11.52
N LEU A 11 -12.89 45.90 10.83
CA LEU A 11 -12.38 45.37 9.56
C LEU A 11 -11.47 44.20 9.85
N PHE A 12 -11.98 42.97 9.68
CA PHE A 12 -11.14 41.75 9.70
C PHE A 12 -10.31 41.78 8.39
N LEU A 13 -9.07 42.19 8.48
CA LEU A 13 -8.06 41.93 7.46
C LEU A 13 -7.79 40.41 7.48
N ALA A 14 -8.39 39.67 6.54
CA ALA A 14 -7.98 38.31 6.22
C ALA A 14 -6.55 38.38 5.65
N LEU A 15 -5.57 38.05 6.46
CA LEU A 15 -4.22 37.80 5.99
C LEU A 15 -4.30 36.62 5.00
N PRO A 16 -3.66 36.68 3.81
CA PRO A 16 -3.58 35.53 2.94
C PRO A 16 -2.83 34.43 3.70
N THR A 17 -3.49 33.35 4.03
CA THR A 17 -2.83 32.11 4.45
C THR A 17 -2.07 31.61 3.25
N GLU A 18 -0.76 31.83 3.21
CA GLU A 18 0.12 31.14 2.28
C GLU A 18 -0.08 29.65 2.51
N THR A 19 -0.72 28.99 1.57
CA THR A 19 -0.77 27.52 1.51
C THR A 19 0.66 27.06 1.24
N LEU A 20 1.35 26.61 2.29
CA LEU A 20 2.64 25.97 2.13
C LEU A 20 2.47 24.80 1.16
N ALA A 21 3.17 24.87 0.04
CA ALA A 21 3.22 23.78 -0.93
C ALA A 21 3.75 22.52 -0.21
N ARG A 22 3.13 21.36 -0.48
CA ARG A 22 3.60 20.08 0.11
C ARG A 22 5.04 19.84 -0.31
N ASP A 23 5.87 19.44 0.66
CA ASP A 23 7.26 19.08 0.42
C ASP A 23 7.36 17.55 0.18
N TYR A 24 8.02 17.19 -0.92
CA TYR A 24 8.30 15.81 -1.31
C TYR A 24 9.80 15.50 -1.35
N THR A 25 10.63 16.43 -0.84
CA THR A 25 12.08 16.26 -0.83
C THR A 25 12.51 15.42 0.38
N PHE A 26 13.35 14.41 0.15
CA PHE A 26 14.03 13.65 1.20
C PHE A 26 15.30 13.01 0.67
N ASP A 27 16.22 12.73 1.56
CA ASP A 27 17.40 11.90 1.33
C ASP A 27 17.83 11.26 2.66
N SER A 28 18.14 9.96 2.64
CA SER A 28 18.65 9.17 3.77
C SER A 28 17.69 9.07 4.97
N ARG A 29 16.70 9.93 5.08
CA ARG A 29 15.64 9.94 6.09
C ARG A 29 14.42 10.72 5.59
N MET A 30 13.27 10.50 6.19
CA MET A 30 12.03 11.21 5.85
C MET A 30 11.43 11.85 7.11
N SER A 31 11.10 13.13 7.04
CA SER A 31 10.36 13.82 8.09
C SER A 31 8.92 13.29 8.18
N GLU A 32 8.25 13.51 9.31
CA GLU A 32 6.83 13.18 9.45
C GLU A 32 5.98 13.94 8.44
N GLU A 33 6.27 15.22 8.23
CA GLU A 33 5.56 16.08 7.28
C GLU A 33 5.67 15.56 5.84
N ASN A 34 6.88 15.20 5.41
CA ASN A 34 7.10 14.64 4.06
C ASN A 34 6.37 13.31 3.90
N LEU A 35 6.44 12.41 4.90
CA LEU A 35 5.70 11.15 4.88
C LEU A 35 4.20 11.40 4.73
N ARG A 36 3.62 12.28 5.54
CA ARG A 36 2.20 12.64 5.46
C ARG A 36 1.83 13.26 4.12
N SER A 37 2.72 14.05 3.52
CA SER A 37 2.54 14.61 2.18
C SER A 37 2.44 13.51 1.12
N TYR A 38 3.31 12.50 1.17
CA TYR A 38 3.26 11.33 0.28
C TYR A 38 1.99 10.51 0.47
N LEU A 39 1.62 10.19 1.71
CA LEU A 39 0.43 9.39 2.01
C LEU A 39 -0.86 10.10 1.56
N ALA A 40 -0.90 11.43 1.64
CA ALA A 40 -2.04 12.23 1.16
C ALA A 40 -2.17 12.25 -0.38
N ARG A 41 -1.20 11.76 -1.13
CA ARG A 41 -1.20 11.66 -2.60
C ARG A 41 -0.96 10.22 -3.06
N SER A 42 -1.51 9.28 -2.29
CA SER A 42 -1.32 7.84 -2.49
C SER A 42 -2.45 7.24 -3.32
N ILE A 43 -2.07 6.39 -4.28
CA ILE A 43 -2.97 5.64 -5.15
C ILE A 43 -2.50 4.19 -5.28
N THR A 44 -3.43 3.23 -5.31
CA THR A 44 -3.10 1.84 -5.60
C THR A 44 -2.93 1.65 -7.11
N MET A 45 -1.74 1.25 -7.55
CA MET A 45 -1.42 0.97 -8.95
C MET A 45 -0.91 -0.47 -9.10
N MET A 46 -1.80 -1.42 -8.85
CA MET A 46 -1.50 -2.85 -8.85
C MET A 46 -0.82 -3.29 -10.16
N TYR A 47 0.37 -3.90 -10.05
CA TYR A 47 1.16 -4.36 -11.21
C TYR A 47 1.56 -3.28 -12.24
N LEU A 48 1.58 -2.00 -11.86
CA LEU A 48 1.98 -0.89 -12.74
C LEU A 48 3.24 -1.19 -13.56
N LEU A 49 4.25 -1.79 -12.90
CA LEU A 49 5.55 -2.03 -13.51
C LEU A 49 5.64 -3.34 -14.32
N THR A 50 4.59 -4.16 -14.30
CA THR A 50 4.64 -5.48 -14.94
C THR A 50 3.52 -5.74 -15.96
N ARG A 51 2.26 -5.56 -15.57
CA ARG A 51 1.09 -5.88 -16.40
C ARG A 51 -0.15 -5.01 -16.14
N GLY A 52 -0.04 -3.92 -15.41
CA GLY A 52 -1.16 -3.10 -14.92
C GLY A 52 -1.83 -2.22 -15.99
N GLY A 53 -2.06 -2.70 -17.21
CA GLY A 53 -2.65 -1.94 -18.30
C GLY A 53 -1.63 -1.19 -19.15
N ASP A 54 -2.07 -0.14 -19.85
CA ASP A 54 -1.19 0.72 -20.62
C ASP A 54 -0.36 1.62 -19.71
N LEU A 55 0.96 1.47 -19.75
CA LEU A 55 1.87 2.19 -18.85
C LEU A 55 1.87 3.70 -19.12
N ASP A 56 1.85 4.11 -20.38
CA ASP A 56 1.94 5.54 -20.73
C ASP A 56 0.64 6.27 -20.36
N ASP A 57 -0.52 5.64 -20.52
CA ASP A 57 -1.80 6.18 -20.06
C ASP A 57 -1.92 6.19 -18.53
N ASN A 58 -1.37 5.18 -17.84
CA ASN A 58 -1.28 5.17 -16.38
C ASN A 58 -0.36 6.29 -15.85
N ILE A 59 0.78 6.54 -16.48
CA ILE A 59 1.67 7.67 -16.15
C ILE A 59 0.95 8.99 -16.37
N ARG A 60 0.27 9.16 -17.50
CA ARG A 60 -0.55 10.33 -17.79
C ARG A 60 -1.60 10.57 -16.69
N MET A 61 -2.34 9.52 -16.32
CA MET A 61 -3.35 9.58 -15.27
C MET A 61 -2.75 9.97 -13.92
N MET A 62 -1.67 9.33 -13.51
CA MET A 62 -0.98 9.64 -12.25
C MET A 62 -0.51 11.10 -12.20
N THR A 63 0.11 11.58 -13.28
CA THR A 63 0.56 12.98 -13.40
C THR A 63 -0.63 13.94 -13.35
N ASN A 64 -1.71 13.66 -14.08
CA ASN A 64 -2.92 14.49 -14.10
C ASN A 64 -3.59 14.59 -12.71
N CYS A 65 -3.57 13.50 -11.94
CA CYS A 65 -4.09 13.49 -10.56
C CYS A 65 -3.14 14.11 -9.54
N GLY A 66 -1.85 14.21 -9.83
CA GLY A 66 -0.83 14.66 -8.88
C GLY A 66 -0.41 13.58 -7.88
N VAL A 67 -0.33 12.34 -8.34
CA VAL A 67 0.13 11.18 -7.55
C VAL A 67 1.59 11.39 -7.13
N LYS A 68 1.89 11.05 -5.87
CA LYS A 68 3.26 11.03 -5.33
C LYS A 68 3.64 9.68 -4.71
N PHE A 69 2.67 8.81 -4.45
CA PHE A 69 2.89 7.46 -3.94
C PHE A 69 2.03 6.45 -4.71
N ALA A 70 2.69 5.60 -5.50
CA ALA A 70 2.05 4.53 -6.27
C ALA A 70 2.21 3.19 -5.53
N GLY A 71 1.16 2.78 -4.83
CA GLY A 71 1.13 1.55 -4.04
C GLY A 71 0.99 0.29 -4.89
N ARG A 72 1.56 -0.83 -4.45
CA ARG A 72 1.46 -2.16 -5.07
C ARG A 72 1.94 -2.22 -6.52
N ALA A 73 2.91 -1.36 -6.88
CA ALA A 73 3.37 -1.20 -8.27
C ALA A 73 4.04 -2.46 -8.85
N VAL A 74 4.67 -3.27 -8.01
CA VAL A 74 5.30 -4.53 -8.38
C VAL A 74 5.29 -5.52 -7.21
N TYR A 75 4.96 -6.78 -7.49
CA TYR A 75 5.06 -7.88 -6.52
C TYR A 75 4.93 -9.24 -7.23
N ASN A 76 5.14 -10.30 -6.45
CA ASN A 76 4.83 -11.67 -6.83
C ASN A 76 3.84 -12.25 -5.81
N TRP A 77 2.72 -12.80 -6.28
CA TRP A 77 1.77 -13.51 -5.44
C TRP A 77 1.86 -15.00 -5.75
N GLY A 78 2.78 -15.69 -5.08
CA GLY A 78 2.98 -17.11 -5.28
C GLY A 78 3.15 -17.46 -6.76
N ARG A 79 2.24 -18.31 -7.25
CA ARG A 79 2.31 -18.87 -8.61
C ARG A 79 1.72 -18.00 -9.71
N GLU A 80 1.20 -16.85 -9.37
CA GLU A 80 0.72 -15.92 -10.40
C GLU A 80 1.86 -15.55 -11.36
N GLU A 81 1.57 -15.50 -12.64
CA GLU A 81 2.52 -15.09 -13.69
C GLU A 81 3.81 -15.93 -13.77
N GLY A 82 3.73 -17.23 -13.52
CA GLY A 82 4.89 -18.12 -13.66
C GLY A 82 5.68 -18.32 -12.38
N GLY A 83 5.17 -17.90 -11.24
CA GLY A 83 5.75 -18.15 -9.94
C GLY A 83 7.00 -17.34 -9.63
N GLU A 84 7.77 -17.82 -8.66
CA GLU A 84 9.00 -17.17 -8.19
C GLU A 84 10.15 -17.28 -9.21
N SER A 85 10.22 -18.36 -9.96
CA SER A 85 11.23 -18.55 -11.00
C SER A 85 11.17 -17.50 -12.12
N ALA A 86 10.00 -16.88 -12.34
CA ALA A 86 9.82 -15.80 -13.29
C ALA A 86 10.25 -14.42 -12.79
N ILE A 87 10.60 -14.27 -11.49
CA ILE A 87 10.95 -12.99 -10.86
C ILE A 87 12.06 -12.25 -11.62
N PRO A 88 13.20 -12.86 -12.02
CA PRO A 88 14.25 -12.12 -12.73
C PRO A 88 13.75 -11.44 -14.00
N LYS A 89 12.96 -12.15 -14.81
CA LYS A 89 12.38 -11.59 -16.05
C LYS A 89 11.35 -10.49 -15.79
N LYS A 90 10.57 -10.62 -14.71
CA LYS A 90 9.64 -9.56 -14.28
C LYS A 90 10.38 -8.30 -13.86
N LEU A 91 11.46 -8.44 -13.09
CA LEU A 91 12.29 -7.33 -12.62
C LEU A 91 12.98 -6.58 -13.78
N GLU A 92 13.40 -7.27 -14.82
CA GLU A 92 13.96 -6.64 -16.01
C GLU A 92 12.95 -5.69 -16.68
N ARG A 93 11.71 -6.15 -16.88
CA ARG A 93 10.62 -5.32 -17.41
C ARG A 93 10.25 -4.18 -16.45
N ALA A 94 10.17 -4.49 -15.16
CA ALA A 94 9.79 -3.52 -14.15
C ALA A 94 10.81 -2.37 -14.02
N ARG A 95 12.10 -2.63 -14.21
CA ARG A 95 13.15 -1.60 -14.25
C ARG A 95 12.89 -0.56 -15.34
N ALA A 96 12.58 -1.00 -16.55
CA ALA A 96 12.30 -0.09 -17.68
C ALA A 96 11.02 0.74 -17.40
N ALA A 97 9.99 0.11 -16.83
CA ALA A 97 8.75 0.79 -16.49
C ALA A 97 8.95 1.82 -15.34
N ALA A 98 9.70 1.46 -14.29
CA ALA A 98 10.04 2.38 -13.21
C ALA A 98 10.83 3.60 -13.70
N ALA A 99 11.78 3.41 -14.62
CA ALA A 99 12.54 4.51 -15.22
C ALA A 99 11.60 5.49 -15.96
N LYS A 100 10.60 5.00 -16.71
CA LYS A 100 9.60 5.87 -17.37
C LYS A 100 8.76 6.67 -16.36
N VAL A 101 8.31 6.03 -15.27
CA VAL A 101 7.56 6.74 -14.21
C VAL A 101 8.40 7.85 -13.60
N HIS A 102 9.65 7.55 -13.22
CA HIS A 102 10.53 8.55 -12.61
C HIS A 102 11.02 9.63 -13.60
N GLN A 103 11.02 9.35 -14.90
CA GLN A 103 11.27 10.37 -15.92
C GLN A 103 10.10 11.37 -16.01
N ALA A 104 8.87 10.90 -15.85
CA ALA A 104 7.67 11.74 -15.86
C ALA A 104 7.53 12.57 -14.58
N ASP A 105 7.82 11.96 -13.42
CA ASP A 105 7.84 12.64 -12.13
C ASP A 105 8.84 11.95 -11.18
N PRO A 106 10.01 12.54 -10.94
CA PRO A 106 11.05 11.96 -10.09
C PRO A 106 10.69 11.91 -8.60
N GLU A 107 9.65 12.62 -8.18
CA GLU A 107 9.19 12.60 -6.78
C GLU A 107 8.32 11.37 -6.46
N ILE A 108 7.72 10.71 -7.46
CA ILE A 108 6.86 9.54 -7.21
C ILE A 108 7.65 8.43 -6.51
N ILE A 109 7.13 8.00 -5.36
CA ILE A 109 7.54 6.78 -4.68
C ILE A 109 6.79 5.61 -5.32
N LEU A 110 7.53 4.59 -5.78
CA LEU A 110 7.00 3.31 -6.22
C LEU A 110 7.09 2.31 -5.06
N GLN A 111 5.95 1.71 -4.69
CA GLN A 111 5.92 0.68 -3.66
C GLN A 111 5.90 -0.73 -4.29
N ALA A 112 6.83 -1.57 -3.87
CA ALA A 112 6.79 -3.02 -4.08
C ALA A 112 6.06 -3.71 -2.94
N CYS A 113 5.68 -5.00 -3.13
CA CYS A 113 5.17 -5.81 -2.02
C CYS A 113 5.92 -7.14 -1.90
N ILE A 114 6.14 -7.55 -0.66
CA ILE A 114 6.58 -8.88 -0.23
C ILE A 114 5.48 -9.42 0.67
N PHE A 115 4.70 -10.33 0.13
CA PHE A 115 3.52 -10.85 0.84
C PHE A 115 3.83 -12.09 1.68
N GLU A 116 2.85 -12.46 2.48
CA GLU A 116 2.83 -13.65 3.34
C GLU A 116 2.65 -14.97 2.55
N ILE A 117 3.24 -15.07 1.38
CA ILE A 117 3.14 -16.25 0.52
C ILE A 117 4.46 -16.58 -0.17
N VAL A 118 4.82 -17.85 -0.16
CA VAL A 118 5.86 -18.43 -1.00
C VAL A 118 5.33 -19.70 -1.63
N SER A 119 5.61 -19.95 -2.91
CA SER A 119 5.23 -21.21 -3.57
C SER A 119 6.43 -22.13 -3.77
N ARG A 120 6.16 -23.41 -3.98
CA ARG A 120 7.20 -24.42 -4.25
C ARG A 120 8.03 -24.08 -5.49
N ASP A 121 7.55 -23.19 -6.36
CA ASP A 121 8.31 -22.74 -7.53
C ASP A 121 9.60 -21.99 -7.16
N VAL A 122 9.72 -21.52 -5.91
CA VAL A 122 10.99 -20.94 -5.41
C VAL A 122 12.16 -21.93 -5.46
N ASP A 123 11.89 -23.25 -5.45
CA ASP A 123 12.91 -24.29 -5.64
C ASP A 123 13.58 -24.22 -7.04
N ASN A 124 12.98 -23.50 -8.00
CA ASN A 124 13.50 -23.24 -9.33
C ASN A 124 14.21 -21.90 -9.48
N LEU A 125 14.27 -21.08 -8.41
CA LEU A 125 14.90 -19.77 -8.41
C LEU A 125 16.33 -19.85 -7.87
N PRO A 126 17.38 -19.63 -8.70
CA PRO A 126 18.75 -19.60 -8.22
C PRO A 126 19.00 -18.38 -7.32
N ILE A 127 19.80 -18.57 -6.27
CA ILE A 127 20.22 -17.48 -5.39
C ILE A 127 21.46 -16.83 -6.01
N PRO A 128 21.40 -15.54 -6.40
CA PRO A 128 22.58 -14.83 -6.91
C PRO A 128 23.66 -14.69 -5.84
N ALA A 129 24.93 -14.81 -6.23
CA ALA A 129 26.08 -14.70 -5.30
C ALA A 129 26.06 -13.41 -4.46
N TRP A 130 25.66 -12.28 -5.07
CA TRP A 130 25.59 -10.99 -4.40
C TRP A 130 24.64 -10.96 -3.18
N VAL A 131 23.65 -11.87 -3.13
CA VAL A 131 22.70 -11.98 -1.98
C VAL A 131 23.49 -12.46 -0.74
N PHE A 132 24.27 -13.52 -0.91
CA PHE A 132 25.15 -14.03 0.16
C PHE A 132 26.19 -13.01 0.57
N GLU A 133 26.87 -12.41 -0.39
CA GLU A 133 27.91 -11.38 -0.16
C GLU A 133 27.37 -10.18 0.62
N SER A 134 26.17 -9.69 0.26
CA SER A 134 25.51 -8.55 0.93
C SER A 134 25.17 -8.86 2.40
N LEU A 135 24.84 -10.11 2.69
CA LEU A 135 24.55 -10.59 4.05
C LEU A 135 25.79 -11.12 4.77
N LYS A 136 26.98 -11.07 4.13
CA LYS A 136 28.25 -11.59 4.66
C LYS A 136 28.17 -13.10 4.97
N LEU A 137 27.46 -13.84 4.16
CA LEU A 137 27.33 -15.29 4.24
C LEU A 137 28.30 -15.96 3.24
N PRO A 138 28.72 -17.21 3.48
CA PRO A 138 29.42 -18.01 2.47
C PRO A 138 28.58 -18.14 1.21
N VAL A 139 29.19 -17.91 0.04
CA VAL A 139 28.50 -18.03 -1.24
C VAL A 139 28.23 -19.51 -1.54
N GLU A 140 26.98 -19.83 -1.79
CA GLU A 140 26.53 -21.16 -2.21
C GLU A 140 25.94 -21.09 -3.63
N GLN A 141 26.27 -22.10 -4.45
CA GLN A 141 25.65 -22.24 -5.79
C GLN A 141 24.43 -23.17 -5.67
N ARG A 142 23.26 -22.60 -5.39
CA ARG A 142 22.00 -23.33 -5.23
C ARG A 142 20.77 -22.44 -5.47
N ASN A 143 19.64 -23.09 -5.61
CA ASN A 143 18.34 -22.44 -5.58
C ASN A 143 17.88 -22.19 -4.14
N PHE A 144 16.86 -21.36 -3.98
CA PHE A 144 16.10 -21.28 -2.75
C PHE A 144 15.44 -22.63 -2.43
N ARG A 145 15.00 -22.81 -1.18
CA ARG A 145 14.43 -24.06 -0.70
C ARG A 145 13.08 -23.80 -0.03
N TYR A 146 11.99 -24.19 -0.70
CA TYR A 146 10.64 -23.96 -0.22
C TYR A 146 10.41 -24.48 1.20
N GLU A 147 10.69 -25.78 1.44
CA GLU A 147 10.48 -26.41 2.75
C GLU A 147 11.32 -25.77 3.88
N ALA A 148 12.45 -25.16 3.55
CA ALA A 148 13.30 -24.49 4.53
C ALA A 148 12.74 -23.13 4.98
N MET A 149 11.73 -22.59 4.27
CA MET A 149 11.06 -21.34 4.60
C MET A 149 9.84 -21.53 5.51
N LEU A 150 9.30 -22.77 5.60
CA LEU A 150 8.02 -23.02 6.22
C LEU A 150 8.12 -23.23 7.74
N TYR A 151 6.98 -23.11 8.40
CA TYR A 151 6.82 -23.50 9.80
C TYR A 151 7.01 -25.03 9.94
N PRO A 152 7.93 -25.50 10.81
CA PRO A 152 8.25 -26.93 10.93
C PRO A 152 7.05 -27.79 11.37
N ASP A 153 6.10 -27.20 12.07
CA ASP A 153 4.88 -27.87 12.55
C ASP A 153 3.73 -27.83 11.54
N GLY A 154 3.97 -27.33 10.34
CA GLY A 154 2.99 -27.30 9.26
C GLY A 154 1.85 -26.32 9.44
N ARG A 155 1.88 -25.46 10.50
CA ARG A 155 0.85 -24.42 10.66
C ARG A 155 0.83 -23.47 9.46
N VAL A 156 -0.31 -22.87 9.17
CA VAL A 156 -0.55 -21.91 8.11
C VAL A 156 -0.15 -22.35 6.68
N ASN A 157 -0.15 -23.64 6.40
CA ASN A 157 -0.13 -24.16 5.03
C ASN A 157 -1.53 -23.96 4.42
N GLN A 158 -1.70 -23.04 3.51
CA GLN A 158 -3.03 -22.57 3.12
C GLN A 158 -3.43 -22.88 1.67
N TRP A 159 -2.48 -23.01 0.74
CA TRP A 159 -2.80 -23.02 -0.69
C TRP A 159 -2.16 -24.18 -1.44
N GLY A 160 -3.00 -25.00 -2.07
CA GLY A 160 -2.56 -26.05 -2.98
C GLY A 160 -1.79 -27.20 -2.32
N GLN A 161 -1.40 -28.19 -3.14
CA GLN A 161 -0.62 -29.35 -2.75
C GLN A 161 0.38 -29.73 -3.84
N GLY A 162 1.39 -30.55 -3.50
CA GLY A 162 2.41 -31.03 -4.43
C GLY A 162 3.20 -29.90 -5.07
N GLU A 163 3.40 -29.94 -6.37
CA GLU A 163 4.09 -28.90 -7.14
C GLU A 163 3.35 -27.54 -7.11
N ARG A 164 2.06 -27.56 -6.78
CA ARG A 164 1.23 -26.36 -6.65
C ARG A 164 1.16 -25.83 -5.23
N ALA A 165 1.90 -26.38 -4.31
CA ALA A 165 1.91 -25.93 -2.93
C ALA A 165 2.41 -24.49 -2.83
N ALA A 166 1.70 -23.72 -2.00
CA ALA A 166 2.12 -22.40 -1.56
C ALA A 166 1.70 -22.23 -0.10
N SER A 167 2.52 -21.56 0.69
CA SER A 167 2.32 -21.44 2.13
C SER A 167 2.80 -20.11 2.67
N VAL A 168 2.38 -19.79 3.88
CA VAL A 168 2.93 -18.67 4.63
C VAL A 168 4.35 -19.01 5.09
N PRO A 169 5.36 -18.21 4.76
CA PRO A 169 6.72 -18.43 5.24
C PRO A 169 6.87 -18.00 6.71
N ASP A 170 7.74 -18.67 7.44
CA ASP A 170 8.15 -18.34 8.81
C ASP A 170 9.35 -17.38 8.76
N VAL A 171 9.22 -16.15 9.25
CA VAL A 171 10.30 -15.14 9.25
C VAL A 171 11.51 -15.54 10.09
N SER A 172 11.34 -16.47 11.04
CA SER A 172 12.44 -16.98 11.86
C SER A 172 13.43 -17.86 11.07
N ARG A 173 13.01 -18.37 9.90
CA ARG A 173 13.83 -19.26 9.08
C ARG A 173 14.91 -18.48 8.31
N PRO A 174 16.18 -18.93 8.35
CA PRO A 174 17.24 -18.28 7.58
C PRO A 174 16.93 -18.17 6.09
N GLU A 175 16.30 -19.19 5.51
CA GLU A 175 15.94 -19.22 4.09
C GLU A 175 14.88 -18.18 3.75
N THR A 176 13.88 -17.96 4.62
CA THR A 176 12.88 -16.89 4.46
C THR A 176 13.55 -15.52 4.48
N LYS A 177 14.46 -15.28 5.42
CA LYS A 177 15.18 -14.00 5.51
C LYS A 177 16.04 -13.75 4.27
N LEU A 178 16.69 -14.78 3.77
CA LEU A 178 17.50 -14.73 2.53
C LEU A 178 16.61 -14.36 1.32
N PHE A 179 15.44 -14.98 1.20
CA PHE A 179 14.50 -14.70 0.11
C PHE A 179 13.90 -13.30 0.23
N PHE A 180 13.51 -12.87 1.42
CA PHE A 180 12.96 -11.51 1.63
C PHE A 180 14.01 -10.43 1.36
N PHE A 181 15.28 -10.69 1.72
CA PHE A 181 16.37 -9.78 1.37
C PHE A 181 16.60 -9.73 -0.15
N TYR A 182 16.60 -10.88 -0.83
CA TYR A 182 16.69 -10.93 -2.29
C TYR A 182 15.60 -10.09 -2.96
N LEU A 183 14.34 -10.25 -2.53
CA LEU A 183 13.22 -9.48 -3.07
C LEU A 183 13.38 -7.98 -2.77
N ALA A 184 13.65 -7.62 -1.51
CA ALA A 184 13.77 -6.23 -1.09
C ALA A 184 14.89 -5.51 -1.86
N ALA A 185 16.08 -6.09 -1.92
CA ALA A 185 17.22 -5.53 -2.65
C ALA A 185 16.91 -5.41 -4.16
N SER A 186 16.30 -6.44 -4.75
CA SER A 186 15.91 -6.42 -6.17
C SER A 186 14.88 -5.32 -6.48
N TYR A 187 13.92 -5.09 -5.59
CA TYR A 187 12.94 -4.00 -5.75
C TYR A 187 13.59 -2.62 -5.58
N ILE A 188 14.53 -2.47 -4.66
CA ILE A 188 15.32 -1.25 -4.53
C ILE A 188 16.11 -0.98 -5.80
N ASP A 189 16.76 -1.99 -6.37
CA ASP A 189 17.58 -1.89 -7.58
C ASP A 189 16.79 -1.49 -8.84
N ILE A 190 15.49 -1.76 -8.90
CA ILE A 190 14.63 -1.30 -10.00
C ILE A 190 14.04 0.09 -9.77
N GLY A 191 14.30 0.72 -8.60
CA GLY A 191 13.88 2.07 -8.28
C GLY A 191 12.68 2.19 -7.33
N CYS A 192 12.25 1.11 -6.67
CA CYS A 192 11.24 1.20 -5.60
C CYS A 192 11.84 1.84 -4.35
N GLU A 193 11.06 2.70 -3.69
CA GLU A 193 11.44 3.41 -2.46
C GLU A 193 10.45 3.15 -1.31
N ALA A 194 9.54 2.18 -1.49
CA ALA A 194 8.69 1.65 -0.44
C ALA A 194 8.49 0.13 -0.64
N ILE A 195 8.37 -0.61 0.47
CA ILE A 195 8.05 -2.05 0.46
C ILE A 195 6.98 -2.33 1.50
N HIS A 196 5.88 -2.93 1.03
CA HIS A 196 4.78 -3.45 1.84
C HIS A 196 4.99 -4.94 2.15
N TYR A 197 4.97 -5.32 3.44
CA TYR A 197 5.23 -6.70 3.88
C TYR A 197 3.95 -7.51 4.22
N GLY A 198 2.83 -7.18 3.63
CA GLY A 198 1.59 -7.95 3.79
C GLY A 198 1.17 -8.15 5.25
N GLN A 199 0.67 -9.34 5.56
CA GLN A 199 0.19 -9.71 6.88
C GLN A 199 1.32 -10.29 7.75
N VAL A 200 2.16 -9.43 8.30
CA VAL A 200 3.33 -9.83 9.09
C VAL A 200 3.00 -10.73 10.29
N GLU A 201 1.79 -10.60 10.86
CA GLU A 201 1.36 -11.45 11.98
C GLU A 201 1.21 -12.93 11.62
N LEU A 202 0.98 -13.25 10.35
CA LEU A 202 0.96 -14.65 9.89
C LEU A 202 2.35 -15.25 9.83
N MET A 203 3.37 -14.42 9.64
CA MET A 203 4.75 -14.84 9.44
C MET A 203 5.62 -14.79 10.70
N ASN A 204 5.11 -14.27 11.83
CA ASN A 204 5.91 -14.02 13.04
C ASN A 204 5.58 -14.91 14.24
N HIS A 205 4.86 -16.02 14.06
CA HIS A 205 4.50 -16.90 15.18
C HIS A 205 5.73 -17.41 15.98
N ASN A 206 6.88 -17.54 15.32
CA ASN A 206 8.14 -17.93 15.95
C ASN A 206 9.06 -16.73 16.22
N ASP A 207 8.53 -15.48 16.15
CA ASP A 207 9.27 -14.24 16.41
C ASP A 207 8.55 -13.33 17.44
N PRO A 208 8.28 -13.82 18.66
CA PRO A 208 7.51 -13.07 19.66
C PRO A 208 8.18 -11.76 20.11
N ASN A 209 9.49 -11.66 19.97
CA ASN A 209 10.27 -10.48 20.35
C ASN A 209 10.58 -9.56 19.17
N LEU A 210 10.12 -9.89 17.97
CA LEU A 210 10.40 -9.16 16.72
C LEU A 210 11.91 -9.07 16.37
N ASP A 211 12.71 -10.04 16.81
CA ASP A 211 14.14 -10.08 16.51
C ASP A 211 14.40 -10.33 15.01
N HIS A 212 13.65 -11.28 14.44
CA HIS A 212 13.78 -11.66 13.03
C HIS A 212 13.23 -10.59 12.07
N TRP A 213 12.06 -10.01 12.39
CA TRP A 213 11.58 -8.86 11.61
C TRP A 213 12.52 -7.66 11.69
N SER A 214 13.08 -7.37 12.87
CA SER A 214 14.07 -6.30 13.03
C SER A 214 15.31 -6.54 12.15
N GLU A 215 15.76 -7.78 12.04
CA GLU A 215 16.88 -8.18 11.17
C GLU A 215 16.51 -7.98 9.68
N VAL A 216 15.37 -8.50 9.21
CA VAL A 216 14.90 -8.36 7.82
C VAL A 216 14.83 -6.88 7.41
N PHE A 217 14.19 -6.05 8.23
CA PHE A 217 14.04 -4.62 7.92
C PHE A 217 15.40 -3.87 7.99
N SER A 218 16.29 -4.26 8.90
CA SER A 218 17.62 -3.67 8.99
C SER A 218 18.46 -3.97 7.75
N HIS A 219 18.39 -5.18 7.22
CA HIS A 219 19.07 -5.54 5.97
C HIS A 219 18.53 -4.74 4.77
N ALA A 220 17.20 -4.62 4.64
CA ALA A 220 16.59 -3.82 3.58
C ALA A 220 17.03 -2.35 3.66
N ARG A 221 16.98 -1.74 4.85
CA ARG A 221 17.41 -0.35 5.06
C ARG A 221 18.90 -0.15 4.82
N ALA A 222 19.74 -1.07 5.28
CA ALA A 222 21.19 -1.01 5.04
C ALA A 222 21.56 -1.11 3.55
N TYR A 223 20.79 -1.88 2.79
CA TYR A 223 20.92 -1.93 1.33
C TYR A 223 20.45 -0.64 0.68
N ALA A 224 19.27 -0.15 1.06
CA ALA A 224 18.69 1.09 0.55
C ALA A 224 19.59 2.31 0.80
N ALA A 225 20.22 2.42 1.95
CA ALA A 225 21.17 3.48 2.27
C ALA A 225 22.36 3.56 1.29
N LYS A 226 22.64 2.50 0.54
CA LYS A 226 23.73 2.43 -0.45
C LYS A 226 23.24 2.47 -1.89
N LYS A 227 22.03 1.99 -2.16
CA LYS A 227 21.57 1.65 -3.52
C LYS A 227 20.27 2.33 -3.92
N ALA A 228 19.41 2.72 -2.98
CA ALA A 228 18.17 3.42 -3.31
C ALA A 228 18.44 4.81 -3.90
N ARG A 229 17.54 5.28 -4.74
CA ARG A 229 17.63 6.58 -5.44
C ARG A 229 17.84 7.76 -4.50
N ARG A 230 17.20 7.75 -3.33
CA ARG A 230 17.28 8.79 -2.28
C ARG A 230 17.79 8.18 -0.95
N HIS A 231 18.63 7.14 -1.03
CA HIS A 231 19.31 6.48 0.09
C HIS A 231 18.40 6.07 1.25
N PHE A 232 17.10 5.86 0.96
CA PHE A 232 16.08 5.53 1.94
C PHE A 232 15.04 4.58 1.38
N ILE A 233 14.39 3.81 2.24
CA ILE A 233 13.26 2.93 1.91
C ILE A 233 12.20 3.03 3.00
N LEU A 234 10.96 3.29 2.62
CA LEU A 234 9.79 3.20 3.48
C LEU A 234 9.36 1.74 3.60
N LEU A 235 9.10 1.29 4.82
CA LEU A 235 8.58 -0.05 5.10
C LEU A 235 7.24 0.04 5.80
N ASP A 236 6.26 -0.72 5.31
CA ASP A 236 4.93 -0.85 5.89
C ASP A 236 4.42 -2.29 5.84
N ALA A 237 3.36 -2.54 6.58
CA ALA A 237 2.69 -3.84 6.65
C ALA A 237 1.27 -3.70 7.17
N HIS A 238 0.45 -4.74 7.02
CA HIS A 238 -0.81 -4.90 7.75
C HIS A 238 -0.52 -5.35 9.19
N VAL A 239 -0.87 -4.53 10.17
CA VAL A 239 -0.62 -4.81 11.59
C VAL A 239 -1.88 -4.53 12.41
N PRO A 240 -2.85 -5.45 12.45
CA PRO A 240 -4.19 -5.16 12.97
C PRO A 240 -4.25 -4.96 14.49
N ARG A 241 -3.30 -5.44 15.28
CA ARG A 241 -3.42 -5.44 16.75
C ARG A 241 -2.44 -4.54 17.48
N HIS A 242 -1.28 -4.32 16.92
CA HIS A 242 -0.22 -3.52 17.55
C HIS A 242 0.75 -3.05 16.45
N GLY A 243 1.46 -1.95 16.69
CA GLY A 243 2.60 -1.62 15.85
C GLY A 243 3.72 -2.64 16.05
N LEU A 244 4.53 -2.89 15.05
CA LEU A 244 5.78 -3.62 15.21
C LEU A 244 6.77 -2.74 15.99
N VAL A 245 6.67 -2.80 17.32
CA VAL A 245 7.48 -1.99 18.24
C VAL A 245 8.42 -2.88 19.02
N ARG A 246 9.72 -2.62 18.94
CA ARG A 246 10.78 -3.34 19.66
C ARG A 246 11.61 -2.36 20.45
N HIS A 247 11.66 -2.54 21.78
CA HIS A 247 12.42 -1.66 22.69
C HIS A 247 12.15 -0.16 22.49
N GLY A 248 10.87 0.22 22.34
CA GLY A 248 10.45 1.61 22.13
C GLY A 248 10.73 2.18 20.74
N LYS A 249 11.27 1.37 19.81
CA LYS A 249 11.50 1.74 18.42
C LYS A 249 10.45 1.08 17.53
N LEU A 250 9.86 1.87 16.65
CA LEU A 250 8.98 1.40 15.59
C LEU A 250 9.82 0.73 14.51
N LEU A 251 9.41 -0.43 14.03
CA LEU A 251 10.09 -1.13 12.94
C LEU A 251 9.59 -0.69 11.57
N LEU A 252 8.39 -0.14 11.48
CA LEU A 252 7.75 0.37 10.26
C LEU A 252 7.75 1.90 10.24
N ASP A 253 7.60 2.46 9.04
CA ASP A 253 7.51 3.90 8.82
C ASP A 253 6.04 4.38 8.82
N PHE A 254 5.12 3.55 8.34
CA PHE A 254 3.67 3.72 8.38
C PHE A 254 2.97 2.36 8.32
N HIS A 255 1.63 2.31 8.36
CA HIS A 255 0.84 1.09 8.19
C HIS A 255 -0.04 1.20 6.96
N THR A 256 -0.52 0.05 6.47
CA THR A 256 -1.55 -0.02 5.44
C THR A 256 -2.63 -1.00 5.88
N PHE A 257 -3.89 -0.59 5.74
CA PHE A 257 -5.04 -1.39 6.17
C PHE A 257 -6.10 -1.46 5.08
N PRO A 258 -6.84 -2.59 4.99
CA PRO A 258 -7.99 -2.66 4.10
C PRO A 258 -9.09 -1.69 4.54
N LEU A 259 -9.73 -1.04 3.59
CA LEU A 259 -10.95 -0.29 3.84
C LEU A 259 -12.09 -1.30 4.12
N ARG A 260 -12.80 -1.13 5.22
CA ARG A 260 -13.95 -1.97 5.55
C ARG A 260 -15.23 -1.18 5.44
N ILE A 261 -16.15 -1.72 4.67
CA ILE A 261 -17.42 -1.07 4.31
C ILE A 261 -18.55 -1.87 4.92
N ALA A 262 -19.37 -1.22 5.75
CA ALA A 262 -20.58 -1.79 6.33
C ALA A 262 -21.74 -1.67 5.35
N GLU A 263 -22.53 -2.74 5.20
CA GLU A 263 -23.77 -2.73 4.42
C GLU A 263 -24.80 -1.82 5.07
N ILE A 264 -25.63 -1.17 4.22
CA ILE A 264 -26.83 -0.48 4.66
C ILE A 264 -28.01 -1.39 4.32
N PRO A 265 -28.64 -2.11 5.30
CA PRO A 265 -29.56 -3.21 5.03
C PRO A 265 -30.73 -2.86 4.11
N ASP A 266 -31.34 -1.70 4.33
CA ASP A 266 -32.53 -1.25 3.58
C ASP A 266 -32.19 -0.53 2.26
N LYS A 267 -30.90 -0.47 1.90
CA LYS A 267 -30.41 0.20 0.69
C LYS A 267 -29.57 -0.78 -0.13
N PRO A 268 -30.17 -1.49 -1.09
CA PRO A 268 -29.47 -2.50 -1.88
C PRO A 268 -28.16 -1.97 -2.49
N LYS A 269 -27.10 -2.74 -2.32
CA LYS A 269 -25.74 -2.46 -2.82
C LYS A 269 -25.07 -1.20 -2.27
N GLN A 270 -25.71 -0.46 -1.34
CA GLN A 270 -25.09 0.68 -0.70
C GLN A 270 -24.30 0.25 0.54
N GLY A 271 -23.24 0.98 0.80
CA GLY A 271 -22.35 0.76 1.94
C GLY A 271 -21.87 2.07 2.55
N GLU A 272 -21.49 2.01 3.81
CA GLU A 272 -20.95 3.13 4.57
C GLU A 272 -19.71 2.71 5.36
N LEU A 273 -18.87 3.67 5.72
CA LEU A 273 -17.81 3.47 6.70
C LEU A 273 -18.42 3.57 8.11
N ARG A 274 -17.96 2.71 9.01
CA ARG A 274 -18.46 2.69 10.40
C ARG A 274 -17.31 2.41 11.34
N VAL A 275 -17.09 3.28 12.31
CA VAL A 275 -16.05 3.10 13.33
C VAL A 275 -16.23 1.74 14.02
N GLY A 276 -15.15 0.97 14.08
CA GLY A 276 -15.13 -0.34 14.72
C GLY A 276 -15.78 -1.47 13.90
N HIS A 277 -16.29 -1.20 12.70
CA HIS A 277 -16.78 -2.24 11.81
C HIS A 277 -15.61 -2.96 11.14
N THR A 278 -15.33 -4.20 11.58
CA THR A 278 -14.29 -5.06 11.00
C THR A 278 -13.02 -4.32 10.56
N ASP A 279 -12.44 -3.54 11.43
CA ASP A 279 -11.22 -2.76 11.14
C ASP A 279 -11.40 -1.61 10.10
N ALA A 280 -12.59 -1.07 9.94
CA ALA A 280 -12.83 0.08 9.04
C ALA A 280 -11.98 1.30 9.40
N LEU A 281 -11.74 1.51 10.73
CA LEU A 281 -10.60 2.27 11.24
C LEU A 281 -9.77 1.33 12.07
N TYR A 282 -8.62 0.99 11.58
CA TYR A 282 -7.68 0.16 12.30
C TYR A 282 -7.23 0.80 13.59
N ARG A 283 -6.81 -0.05 14.50
CA ARG A 283 -6.25 0.40 15.73
C ARG A 283 -4.99 1.19 15.47
N LYS A 284 -4.87 2.33 16.12
CA LYS A 284 -3.65 3.10 16.13
C LYS A 284 -2.49 2.21 16.57
N SER A 285 -1.35 2.32 15.90
CA SER A 285 -0.14 1.66 16.35
C SER A 285 0.25 2.16 17.74
N LYS A 286 1.05 1.38 18.45
CA LYS A 286 1.76 1.88 19.62
C LYS A 286 2.73 2.97 19.20
N GLY A 287 2.99 3.93 20.07
CA GLY A 287 3.98 4.98 19.86
C GLY A 287 5.41 4.47 19.98
N GLY A 288 6.34 5.26 19.50
CA GLY A 288 7.76 4.97 19.55
C GLY A 288 8.59 5.94 18.75
N ILE A 289 9.89 5.63 18.61
CA ILE A 289 10.81 6.34 17.72
C ILE A 289 10.79 5.65 16.37
N THR A 290 10.50 6.41 15.31
CA THR A 290 10.48 5.90 13.93
C THR A 290 11.88 5.59 13.40
N PRO A 291 12.00 4.83 12.30
CA PRO A 291 13.30 4.61 11.65
C PRO A 291 13.99 5.91 11.21
N SER A 292 13.23 6.96 10.89
CA SER A 292 13.76 8.29 10.56
C SER A 292 14.11 9.15 11.78
N GLY A 293 13.84 8.67 13.02
CA GLY A 293 14.27 9.29 14.27
C GLY A 293 13.28 10.24 14.93
N TRP A 294 12.12 10.52 14.32
CA TRP A 294 11.07 11.31 14.99
C TRP A 294 10.21 10.44 15.90
N LYS A 295 9.63 11.04 16.93
CA LYS A 295 8.79 10.36 17.92
C LYS A 295 7.32 10.59 17.58
N THR A 296 6.51 9.54 17.72
CA THR A 296 5.06 9.62 17.55
C THR A 296 4.34 8.74 18.56
N ASP A 297 3.10 9.11 18.88
CA ASP A 297 2.20 8.28 19.68
C ASP A 297 1.48 7.22 18.86
N SER A 298 1.42 7.41 17.53
CA SER A 298 0.88 6.46 16.56
C SER A 298 1.37 6.81 15.16
N LEU A 299 1.73 5.81 14.36
CA LEU A 299 2.14 6.00 12.96
C LEU A 299 0.95 6.46 12.10
N PRO A 300 1.21 7.28 11.07
CA PRO A 300 0.23 7.49 10.01
C PRO A 300 -0.04 6.18 9.25
N TYR A 301 -1.20 6.10 8.60
CA TYR A 301 -1.57 4.88 7.88
C TYR A 301 -2.39 5.16 6.62
N LEU A 302 -2.29 4.23 5.66
CA LEU A 302 -3.13 4.18 4.48
C LEU A 302 -4.33 3.27 4.71
N VAL A 303 -5.45 3.62 4.12
CA VAL A 303 -6.66 2.80 4.03
C VAL A 303 -6.94 2.53 2.57
N GLU A 304 -6.94 1.26 2.16
CA GLU A 304 -7.05 0.88 0.76
C GLU A 304 -8.26 -0.01 0.49
N PHE A 305 -8.79 0.07 -0.73
CA PHE A 305 -9.76 -0.90 -1.21
C PHE A 305 -9.08 -2.26 -1.39
N ASP A 306 -9.60 -3.29 -0.74
CA ASP A 306 -8.98 -4.61 -0.72
C ASP A 306 -9.63 -5.58 -1.73
N ASN A 307 -8.92 -6.70 -1.98
CA ASN A 307 -9.34 -7.83 -2.80
C ASN A 307 -9.53 -9.12 -1.99
N TYR A 308 -9.77 -9.02 -0.70
CA TYR A 308 -9.88 -10.23 0.12
C TYR A 308 -11.16 -10.99 -0.19
N GLY A 309 -11.04 -12.02 -1.03
CA GLY A 309 -12.08 -13.00 -1.34
C GLY A 309 -13.42 -12.41 -1.79
N ARG A 310 -14.44 -13.26 -1.77
CA ARG A 310 -15.84 -12.91 -1.93
C ARG A 310 -16.69 -13.99 -1.27
N SER A 311 -17.95 -13.68 -0.93
CA SER A 311 -18.89 -14.67 -0.43
C SER A 311 -19.28 -15.68 -1.53
N ARG A 312 -19.97 -16.73 -1.13
CA ARG A 312 -20.59 -17.70 -2.09
C ARG A 312 -21.79 -17.10 -2.82
N LYS A 313 -22.33 -15.98 -2.32
CA LYS A 313 -23.54 -15.33 -2.84
C LYS A 313 -23.33 -13.81 -2.94
N PRO A 314 -22.46 -13.36 -3.85
CA PRO A 314 -22.23 -11.94 -4.02
C PRO A 314 -23.52 -11.24 -4.48
N GLY A 315 -23.79 -10.06 -3.93
CA GLY A 315 -25.02 -9.30 -4.15
C GLY A 315 -26.07 -9.48 -3.05
N GLU A 316 -25.88 -10.44 -2.14
CA GLU A 316 -26.74 -10.64 -0.98
C GLU A 316 -26.13 -10.02 0.29
N PRO A 317 -26.92 -9.38 1.15
CA PRO A 317 -26.43 -8.76 2.39
C PRO A 317 -26.02 -9.82 3.42
N GLY A 318 -25.16 -9.42 4.39
CA GLY A 318 -24.81 -10.26 5.54
C GLY A 318 -23.99 -11.49 5.23
N GLN A 319 -23.33 -11.55 4.06
CA GLN A 319 -22.57 -12.73 3.60
C GLN A 319 -21.20 -12.87 4.22
N GLY A 320 -20.79 -11.99 5.12
CA GLY A 320 -19.53 -12.07 5.84
C GLY A 320 -19.12 -10.72 6.39
N GLN A 321 -18.30 -10.74 7.45
CA GLN A 321 -17.87 -9.50 8.10
C GLN A 321 -16.79 -8.72 7.31
N PHE A 322 -16.19 -9.33 6.28
CA PHE A 322 -15.12 -8.72 5.48
C PHE A 322 -15.59 -8.35 4.06
N TRP A 323 -16.86 -8.61 3.71
CA TRP A 323 -17.36 -8.43 2.35
C TRP A 323 -18.59 -7.54 2.35
N VAL A 324 -18.56 -6.48 1.55
CA VAL A 324 -19.70 -5.60 1.38
C VAL A 324 -20.65 -6.19 0.32
N TRP A 325 -21.87 -6.49 0.72
CA TRP A 325 -22.85 -7.18 -0.14
C TRP A 325 -22.28 -8.45 -0.79
N GLY A 326 -21.41 -9.16 -0.09
CA GLY A 326 -20.78 -10.39 -0.55
C GLY A 326 -19.62 -10.22 -1.53
N TRP A 327 -19.21 -9.02 -1.88
CA TRP A 327 -18.00 -8.71 -2.67
C TRP A 327 -16.84 -8.21 -1.80
N ASP A 328 -15.63 -8.28 -2.34
CA ASP A 328 -14.52 -7.48 -1.82
C ASP A 328 -14.76 -5.98 -2.10
N GLU A 329 -14.04 -5.10 -1.41
CA GLU A 329 -14.30 -3.66 -1.44
C GLU A 329 -14.14 -3.06 -2.84
N ILE A 330 -13.06 -3.42 -3.57
CA ILE A 330 -12.84 -2.85 -4.91
C ILE A 330 -13.83 -3.40 -5.94
N THR A 331 -14.22 -4.67 -5.82
CA THR A 331 -15.23 -5.26 -6.69
C THR A 331 -16.59 -4.62 -6.45
N TRP A 332 -17.00 -4.46 -5.18
CA TRP A 332 -18.21 -3.73 -4.83
C TRP A 332 -18.17 -2.30 -5.40
N PHE A 333 -17.08 -1.57 -5.16
CA PHE A 333 -16.93 -0.19 -5.65
C PHE A 333 -17.05 -0.11 -7.18
N SER A 334 -16.40 -1.02 -7.90
CA SER A 334 -16.41 -1.04 -9.36
C SER A 334 -17.82 -1.25 -9.98
N GLN A 335 -18.74 -1.86 -9.23
CA GLN A 335 -20.10 -2.13 -9.69
C GLN A 335 -21.07 -0.98 -9.47
N GLN A 336 -20.67 0.04 -8.71
CA GLN A 336 -21.51 1.21 -8.50
C GLN A 336 -21.56 2.06 -9.77
N PRO A 337 -22.65 2.80 -10.02
CA PRO A 337 -22.69 3.83 -11.06
C PRO A 337 -21.56 4.85 -10.90
N GLU A 338 -21.10 5.47 -11.97
CA GLU A 338 -20.00 6.44 -11.93
C GLU A 338 -20.24 7.58 -10.94
N ALA A 339 -21.46 8.15 -10.96
CA ALA A 339 -21.81 9.23 -10.04
C ALA A 339 -21.70 8.80 -8.56
N ASP A 340 -22.14 7.57 -8.25
CA ASP A 340 -22.09 7.01 -6.90
C ASP A 340 -20.64 6.72 -6.48
N ARG A 341 -19.81 6.20 -7.39
CA ARG A 341 -18.37 6.02 -7.13
C ARG A 341 -17.68 7.35 -6.81
N ASN A 342 -17.96 8.39 -7.60
CA ASN A 342 -17.38 9.70 -7.40
C ASN A 342 -17.78 10.30 -6.04
N GLN A 343 -19.07 10.25 -5.72
CA GLN A 343 -19.59 10.73 -4.42
C GLN A 343 -19.01 9.90 -3.26
N TRP A 344 -18.86 8.60 -3.45
CA TRP A 344 -18.34 7.71 -2.42
C TRP A 344 -16.86 7.96 -2.12
N LEU A 345 -16.04 8.30 -3.12
CA LEU A 345 -14.63 8.70 -2.89
C LEU A 345 -14.53 10.00 -2.08
N GLU A 346 -15.36 11.01 -2.39
CA GLU A 346 -15.43 12.26 -1.61
C GLU A 346 -15.85 11.99 -0.17
N TYR A 347 -16.87 11.13 0.01
CA TYR A 347 -17.33 10.69 1.32
C TYR A 347 -16.23 9.96 2.10
N ALA A 348 -15.61 8.95 1.53
CA ALA A 348 -14.60 8.14 2.20
C ALA A 348 -13.37 8.97 2.61
N TRP A 349 -12.90 9.85 1.71
CA TRP A 349 -11.81 10.78 1.99
C TRP A 349 -12.15 11.66 3.20
N THR A 350 -13.30 12.32 3.17
CA THR A 350 -13.74 13.21 4.24
C THR A 350 -13.95 12.45 5.55
N TRP A 351 -14.59 11.28 5.48
CA TRP A 351 -14.89 10.47 6.65
C TRP A 351 -13.60 10.03 7.38
N ILE A 352 -12.62 9.50 6.65
CA ILE A 352 -11.35 9.07 7.24
C ILE A 352 -10.65 10.25 7.92
N ARG A 353 -10.51 11.37 7.24
CA ARG A 353 -9.84 12.56 7.78
C ARG A 353 -10.55 13.18 8.99
N THR A 354 -11.87 13.08 9.03
CA THR A 354 -12.66 13.57 10.16
C THR A 354 -12.55 12.66 11.38
N ASN A 355 -12.45 11.34 11.17
CA ASN A 355 -12.39 10.37 12.25
C ASN A 355 -10.97 10.13 12.78
N ASP A 356 -9.95 10.20 11.90
CA ASP A 356 -8.54 10.08 12.32
C ASP A 356 -7.60 10.84 11.38
N LEU A 357 -6.96 11.87 11.89
CA LEU A 357 -5.99 12.67 11.15
C LEU A 357 -4.72 11.90 10.73
N ALA A 358 -4.45 10.75 11.36
CA ALA A 358 -3.35 9.88 10.96
C ALA A 358 -3.71 8.97 9.77
N GLY A 359 -5.00 8.83 9.43
CA GLY A 359 -5.49 8.00 8.32
C GLY A 359 -5.54 8.76 6.99
N TYR A 360 -5.18 8.07 5.91
CA TYR A 360 -5.25 8.57 4.53
C TYR A 360 -5.91 7.54 3.64
N LEU A 361 -6.87 7.96 2.83
CA LEU A 361 -7.43 7.09 1.81
C LEU A 361 -6.41 6.90 0.69
N GLN A 362 -5.98 5.66 0.47
CA GLN A 362 -5.24 5.32 -0.73
C GLN A 362 -6.25 5.17 -1.88
N MET A 363 -6.24 6.11 -2.81
CA MET A 363 -7.20 6.14 -3.91
C MET A 363 -7.10 4.86 -4.75
N PRO A 364 -8.21 4.31 -5.26
CA PRO A 364 -8.17 3.20 -6.19
C PRO A 364 -7.72 3.70 -7.57
N GLY A 365 -6.57 3.25 -8.05
CA GLY A 365 -6.05 3.57 -9.38
C GLY A 365 -6.20 2.40 -10.34
N ALA A 366 -5.47 1.32 -10.09
CA ALA A 366 -5.56 0.09 -10.88
C ALA A 366 -5.59 -1.12 -9.95
N ARG A 367 -6.59 -2.01 -10.13
CA ARG A 367 -6.74 -3.18 -9.28
C ARG A 367 -7.53 -4.31 -9.93
N ILE A 368 -7.23 -5.57 -9.58
CA ILE A 368 -8.03 -6.73 -10.02
C ILE A 368 -9.43 -6.66 -9.42
N ILE A 369 -10.43 -7.05 -10.20
CA ILE A 369 -11.82 -7.19 -9.78
C ILE A 369 -12.15 -8.69 -9.72
N SER A 370 -12.60 -9.15 -8.56
CA SER A 370 -12.91 -10.56 -8.31
C SER A 370 -14.38 -10.84 -8.53
N GLY A 371 -14.70 -11.55 -9.62
CA GLY A 371 -16.07 -12.06 -9.84
C GLY A 371 -17.09 -11.03 -10.28
N ALA A 372 -16.68 -9.97 -10.96
CA ALA A 372 -17.60 -9.08 -11.67
C ALA A 372 -18.37 -9.84 -12.76
N ALA A 373 -19.69 -9.64 -12.81
CA ALA A 373 -20.56 -10.33 -13.76
C ALA A 373 -20.32 -9.89 -15.21
N ASP A 374 -19.75 -8.72 -15.44
CA ASP A 374 -19.58 -8.06 -16.73
C ASP A 374 -18.25 -8.37 -17.44
N ALA A 375 -17.52 -9.38 -17.01
CA ALA A 375 -16.21 -9.77 -17.52
C ALA A 375 -15.08 -8.71 -17.38
N LYS A 376 -15.36 -7.53 -16.80
CA LYS A 376 -14.29 -6.59 -16.42
C LYS A 376 -13.51 -7.18 -15.25
N ARG A 377 -12.28 -7.61 -15.54
CA ARG A 377 -11.38 -8.19 -14.53
C ARG A 377 -10.41 -7.18 -13.94
N TRP A 378 -10.54 -5.93 -14.34
CA TRP A 378 -9.60 -4.88 -13.99
C TRP A 378 -10.31 -3.55 -13.78
N TYR A 379 -10.16 -2.98 -12.59
CA TYR A 379 -10.53 -1.60 -12.33
C TYR A 379 -9.38 -0.69 -12.73
N ALA A 380 -9.66 0.40 -13.45
CA ALA A 380 -8.72 1.46 -13.76
C ALA A 380 -9.41 2.82 -13.57
N ALA A 381 -8.85 3.70 -12.74
CA ALA A 381 -9.40 5.03 -12.50
C ALA A 381 -9.34 5.96 -13.72
N ASN A 382 -8.55 5.58 -14.72
CA ASN A 382 -8.35 6.33 -15.96
C ASN A 382 -9.67 6.73 -16.61
N ASN A 383 -9.69 7.91 -17.21
CA ASN A 383 -10.78 8.25 -18.13
C ASN A 383 -10.75 7.32 -19.34
N PRO A 384 -11.90 6.92 -19.89
CA PRO A 384 -11.95 6.11 -21.10
C PRO A 384 -11.14 6.73 -22.24
N SER A 385 -10.25 5.94 -22.84
CA SER A 385 -9.36 6.36 -23.92
C SER A 385 -9.09 5.17 -24.86
N PRO A 386 -8.51 5.35 -26.05
CA PRO A 386 -8.07 4.22 -26.88
C PRO A 386 -7.10 3.26 -26.16
N ALA A 387 -6.26 3.77 -25.27
CA ALA A 387 -5.32 2.98 -24.47
C ALA A 387 -6.01 2.28 -23.27
N THR A 388 -7.03 2.92 -22.70
CA THR A 388 -7.80 2.39 -21.55
C THR A 388 -9.30 2.48 -21.84
N PRO A 389 -9.84 1.69 -22.81
CA PRO A 389 -11.24 1.84 -23.26
C PRO A 389 -12.28 1.51 -22.18
N ASN A 390 -11.90 0.73 -21.18
CA ASN A 390 -12.73 0.33 -20.05
C ASN A 390 -12.39 1.11 -18.76
N GLY A 391 -11.82 2.31 -18.86
CA GLY A 391 -11.55 3.18 -17.72
C GLY A 391 -12.84 3.54 -16.99
N PHE A 392 -12.74 3.71 -15.68
CA PHE A 392 -13.89 3.96 -14.79
C PHE A 392 -14.15 5.45 -14.54
N ALA A 393 -13.36 6.35 -15.15
CA ALA A 393 -13.54 7.81 -15.13
C ALA A 393 -13.49 8.48 -13.74
N GLN A 394 -12.61 8.01 -12.84
CA GLN A 394 -12.41 8.64 -11.53
C GLN A 394 -11.28 9.66 -11.48
N GLU A 395 -10.49 9.85 -12.54
CA GLU A 395 -9.37 10.81 -12.59
C GLU A 395 -9.76 12.21 -12.10
N ASN A 396 -10.84 12.76 -12.65
CA ASN A 396 -11.27 14.12 -12.33
C ASN A 396 -11.71 14.27 -10.88
N THR A 397 -12.36 13.25 -10.33
CA THR A 397 -12.79 13.22 -8.94
C THR A 397 -11.61 13.15 -7.99
N ILE A 398 -10.64 12.27 -8.24
CA ILE A 398 -9.41 12.18 -7.45
C ILE A 398 -8.66 13.51 -7.46
N ARG A 399 -8.48 14.11 -8.64
CA ARG A 399 -7.84 15.42 -8.78
C ARG A 399 -8.57 16.51 -8.01
N LYS A 400 -9.91 16.56 -8.10
CA LYS A 400 -10.74 17.53 -7.36
C LYS A 400 -10.57 17.38 -5.85
N ILE A 401 -10.66 16.18 -5.31
CA ILE A 401 -10.47 15.88 -3.88
C ILE A 401 -9.09 16.38 -3.42
N TRP A 402 -8.05 16.04 -4.15
CA TRP A 402 -6.68 16.38 -3.77
C TRP A 402 -6.35 17.88 -3.95
N SER A 403 -6.97 18.55 -4.91
CA SER A 403 -6.84 20.01 -5.07
C SER A 403 -7.49 20.77 -3.91
N ALA A 404 -8.66 20.31 -3.46
CA ALA A 404 -9.33 20.90 -2.30
C ALA A 404 -8.53 20.69 -0.99
N ASP A 405 -7.90 19.53 -0.82
CA ASP A 405 -7.04 19.23 0.34
C ASP A 405 -5.75 20.05 0.39
N SER A 406 -5.27 20.54 -0.76
CA SER A 406 -4.08 21.41 -0.82
C SER A 406 -4.35 22.84 -0.31
N THR A 407 -5.61 23.22 -0.22
CA THR A 407 -6.02 24.55 0.26
C THR A 407 -6.33 24.58 1.76
N SER A 408 -6.45 23.42 2.41
CA SER A 408 -6.64 23.31 3.85
C SER A 408 -5.26 23.20 4.54
N ALA A 409 -4.91 24.20 5.35
CA ALA A 409 -3.73 24.10 6.22
C ALA A 409 -3.91 22.87 7.15
N PRO A 410 -2.84 22.10 7.43
CA PRO A 410 -2.91 21.11 8.48
C PRO A 410 -3.33 21.79 9.80
N PRO A 411 -4.20 21.18 10.64
CA PRO A 411 -4.52 21.76 11.92
C PRO A 411 -3.23 21.98 12.70
N ALA A 412 -3.03 23.18 13.22
CA ALA A 412 -1.94 23.47 14.14
C ALA A 412 -2.09 22.54 15.37
N ASN A 413 -1.04 21.81 15.71
CA ASN A 413 -0.95 21.00 16.93
C ASN A 413 -0.96 21.88 18.17
#